data_65ea67b9865e6aaa93719c683e87a04b
#
_entry.id   65ea67b9865e6aaa93719c683e87a04b
#
_cell.length_a   1.000
_cell.length_b   1.000
_cell.length_c   1.000
_cell.angle_alpha   90.00
_cell.angle_beta   90.00
_cell.angle_gamma   90.00
#
_symmetry.space_group_name_H-M   'P 1'
#
loop_
_entity.id
_entity.type
_entity.pdbx_description
1 polymer ?
#
loop_
_entity_poly.entity_id
_entity_poly.type
_entity_poly.pdbx_seq_one_letter_code
_entity_poly.pdbx_strand_id
1 'polypeptide(L)'
;MGGSGVRTAGKGLRHRLRQRFAQWVNRRIPPARAVTLDQKRIFIFPSRTGLFFAVCLLVMLITAINYQNNMSFALTFLLATLFVVGVLHTYANLSGLTIRALRASPAFPGQQSEFSVQLERGRQRDHYSLHLKWPDSSDAWVNLTDQDMVQVHLHLPVGQRGWFSPGRLLLESTYPLGLLRCWTWIDLDLCAMVYPQPLACPELPGLATDQPDGAAIPIAGSDDFYGFRDYREGDSLRQIHWKGLARGQG
;
A
#
# COMPACT_ATOMS: atom_id res chain seq x y z
N MET A 1 -12.33 -34.19 34.47
CA MET A 1 -13.04 -33.93 33.19
C MET A 1 -13.82 -32.64 33.33
N GLY A 2 -13.58 -31.66 32.50
CA GLY A 2 -14.40 -30.44 32.45
C GLY A 2 -13.60 -29.17 32.54
N GLY A 3 -13.52 -28.40 31.44
CA GLY A 3 -13.08 -27.01 31.51
C GLY A 3 -12.26 -26.48 30.33
N SER A 4 -12.79 -26.49 29.10
CA SER A 4 -12.17 -25.77 27.97
C SER A 4 -13.22 -25.16 27.04
N GLY A 5 -14.06 -24.26 27.55
CA GLY A 5 -15.17 -23.69 26.78
C GLY A 5 -15.27 -22.15 26.69
N VAL A 6 -14.39 -21.39 27.33
CA VAL A 6 -14.66 -19.93 27.53
C VAL A 6 -13.77 -18.98 26.69
N ARG A 7 -12.77 -19.45 25.96
CA ARG A 7 -11.82 -18.56 25.25
C ARG A 7 -12.13 -18.21 23.79
N THR A 8 -13.15 -18.77 23.17
CA THR A 8 -13.44 -18.56 21.74
C THR A 8 -14.46 -17.47 21.43
N ALA A 9 -15.32 -17.07 22.37
CA ALA A 9 -16.37 -16.08 22.15
C ALA A 9 -15.84 -14.63 21.97
N GLY A 10 -14.74 -14.27 22.63
CA GLY A 10 -14.19 -12.92 22.58
C GLY A 10 -13.52 -12.54 21.24
N LYS A 11 -12.99 -13.50 20.49
CA LYS A 11 -12.34 -13.26 19.19
C LYS A 11 -13.34 -12.94 18.09
N GLY A 12 -14.53 -13.57 18.11
CA GLY A 12 -15.57 -13.36 17.10
C GLY A 12 -16.25 -11.97 17.20
N LEU A 13 -16.43 -11.45 18.41
CA LEU A 13 -17.06 -10.14 18.63
C LEU A 13 -16.14 -9.00 18.18
N ARG A 14 -14.85 -9.09 18.52
CA ARG A 14 -13.83 -8.12 18.08
C ARG A 14 -13.66 -8.12 16.55
N HIS A 15 -13.76 -9.28 15.92
CA HIS A 15 -13.69 -9.41 14.47
C HIS A 15 -14.91 -8.78 13.79
N ARG A 16 -16.13 -9.03 14.29
CA ARG A 16 -17.38 -8.44 13.78
C ARG A 16 -17.44 -6.91 13.98
N LEU A 17 -16.98 -6.41 15.13
CA LEU A 17 -16.86 -4.97 15.35
C LEU A 17 -15.84 -4.33 14.41
N ARG A 18 -14.70 -4.99 14.20
CA ARG A 18 -13.67 -4.52 13.26
C ARG A 18 -14.18 -4.51 11.81
N GLN A 19 -14.96 -5.51 11.40
CA GLN A 19 -15.59 -5.55 10.07
C GLN A 19 -16.67 -4.48 9.90
N ARG A 20 -17.54 -4.26 10.89
CA ARG A 20 -18.53 -3.19 10.85
C ARG A 20 -17.90 -1.80 10.84
N PHE A 21 -16.86 -1.61 11.62
CA PHE A 21 -16.08 -0.38 11.61
C PHE A 21 -15.39 -0.18 10.25
N ALA A 22 -14.79 -1.23 9.69
CA ALA A 22 -14.20 -1.20 8.36
C ALA A 22 -15.24 -0.86 7.27
N GLN A 23 -16.43 -1.44 7.32
CA GLN A 23 -17.51 -1.14 6.36
C GLN A 23 -18.05 0.29 6.52
N TRP A 24 -18.19 0.78 7.76
CA TRP A 24 -18.60 2.15 8.02
C TRP A 24 -17.59 3.18 7.50
N VAL A 25 -16.30 2.91 7.71
CA VAL A 25 -15.22 3.76 7.19
C VAL A 25 -15.12 3.67 5.67
N ASN A 26 -15.36 2.49 5.05
CA ASN A 26 -15.38 2.31 3.60
C ASN A 26 -16.43 3.18 2.90
N ARG A 27 -17.57 3.39 3.54
CA ARG A 27 -18.62 4.28 2.99
C ARG A 27 -18.25 5.75 3.01
N ARG A 28 -17.30 6.16 3.89
CA ARG A 28 -16.88 7.56 4.03
C ARG A 28 -15.61 7.92 3.25
N ILE A 29 -14.81 6.92 2.87
CA ILE A 29 -13.53 7.12 2.17
C ILE A 29 -13.58 6.26 0.91
N PRO A 30 -14.14 6.78 -0.20
CA PRO A 30 -14.09 6.07 -1.47
C PRO A 30 -12.64 5.96 -1.95
N PRO A 31 -12.25 4.85 -2.59
CA PRO A 31 -10.94 4.72 -3.22
C PRO A 31 -10.80 5.80 -4.29
N ALA A 32 -9.68 6.50 -4.29
CA ALA A 32 -9.40 7.56 -5.25
C ALA A 32 -7.91 7.56 -5.61
N ARG A 33 -7.58 7.87 -6.86
CA ARG A 33 -6.18 7.99 -7.30
C ARG A 33 -5.46 9.21 -6.73
N ALA A 34 -6.22 10.21 -6.32
CA ALA A 34 -5.69 11.39 -5.64
C ALA A 34 -6.65 11.82 -4.53
N VAL A 35 -6.11 12.08 -3.36
CA VAL A 35 -6.86 12.51 -2.18
C VAL A 35 -6.21 13.74 -1.59
N THR A 36 -6.95 14.85 -1.55
CA THR A 36 -6.54 16.05 -0.81
C THR A 36 -7.13 16.01 0.60
N LEU A 37 -6.30 16.28 1.59
CA LEU A 37 -6.68 16.23 2.99
C LEU A 37 -7.37 17.52 3.42
N ASP A 38 -8.69 17.40 3.63
CA ASP A 38 -9.55 18.46 4.16
C ASP A 38 -9.81 18.25 5.67
N GLN A 39 -10.36 19.27 6.32
CA GLN A 39 -10.73 19.26 7.75
C GLN A 39 -11.55 18.04 8.17
N LYS A 40 -12.41 17.54 7.30
CA LYS A 40 -13.32 16.43 7.62
C LYS A 40 -12.64 15.06 7.70
N ARG A 41 -11.39 14.97 7.23
CA ARG A 41 -10.65 13.70 7.13
C ARG A 41 -9.51 13.58 8.13
N ILE A 42 -9.19 14.67 8.86
CA ILE A 42 -8.09 14.72 9.81
C ILE A 42 -8.61 14.55 11.23
N PHE A 43 -8.08 13.58 11.93
CA PHE A 43 -8.38 13.32 13.32
C PHE A 43 -7.19 13.77 14.19
N ILE A 44 -7.47 14.50 15.27
CA ILE A 44 -6.46 14.98 16.20
C ILE A 44 -6.78 14.41 17.57
N PHE A 45 -5.80 13.76 18.17
CA PHE A 45 -5.89 13.26 19.54
C PHE A 45 -4.65 13.65 20.34
N PRO A 46 -4.79 13.94 21.63
CA PRO A 46 -3.64 14.13 22.50
C PRO A 46 -2.82 12.83 22.56
N SER A 47 -1.52 12.95 22.40
CA SER A 47 -0.59 11.86 22.66
C SER A 47 -0.55 11.56 24.16
N ARG A 48 0.13 10.49 24.57
CA ARG A 48 0.36 10.22 26.00
C ARG A 48 1.07 11.39 26.68
N THR A 49 2.06 11.97 26.00
CA THR A 49 2.79 13.16 26.45
C THR A 49 1.88 14.38 26.52
N GLY A 50 0.99 14.57 25.54
CA GLY A 50 0.02 15.66 25.54
C GLY A 50 -1.01 15.56 26.65
N LEU A 51 -1.48 14.34 26.96
CA LEU A 51 -2.38 14.11 28.07
C LEU A 51 -1.68 14.42 29.42
N PHE A 52 -0.45 13.95 29.60
CA PHE A 52 0.36 14.26 30.78
C PHE A 52 0.56 15.76 30.91
N PHE A 53 0.91 16.45 29.82
CA PHE A 53 1.05 17.91 29.80
C PHE A 53 -0.25 18.64 30.21
N ALA A 54 -1.40 18.18 29.68
CA ALA A 54 -2.70 18.75 30.06
C ALA A 54 -3.01 18.57 31.56
N VAL A 55 -2.67 17.41 32.16
CA VAL A 55 -2.80 17.15 33.56
C VAL A 55 -1.88 18.09 34.37
N CYS A 56 -0.63 18.26 33.96
CA CYS A 56 0.29 19.21 34.60
C CYS A 56 -0.26 20.65 34.57
N LEU A 57 -0.81 21.09 33.42
CA LEU A 57 -1.45 22.40 33.32
C LEU A 57 -2.63 22.55 34.30
N LEU A 58 -3.44 21.52 34.43
CA LEU A 58 -4.56 21.51 35.36
C LEU A 58 -4.07 21.64 36.80
N VAL A 59 -3.05 20.88 37.23
CA VAL A 59 -2.45 20.95 38.56
C VAL A 59 -1.85 22.33 38.80
N MET A 60 -1.13 22.90 37.84
CA MET A 60 -0.59 24.26 37.93
C MET A 60 -1.68 25.30 38.09
N LEU A 61 -2.80 25.17 37.37
CA LEU A 61 -3.93 26.07 37.47
C LEU A 61 -4.55 26.00 38.86
N ILE A 62 -4.80 24.80 39.40
CA ILE A 62 -5.33 24.60 40.75
C ILE A 62 -4.39 25.22 41.79
N THR A 63 -3.10 25.02 41.64
CA THR A 63 -2.08 25.60 42.54
C THR A 63 -2.08 27.12 42.45
N ALA A 64 -2.15 27.68 41.23
CA ALA A 64 -2.22 29.14 41.04
C ALA A 64 -3.45 29.77 41.72
N ILE A 65 -4.61 29.10 41.63
CA ILE A 65 -5.84 29.53 42.28
C ILE A 65 -5.69 29.49 43.83
N ASN A 66 -5.15 28.37 44.35
CA ASN A 66 -5.04 28.16 45.77
C ASN A 66 -4.08 29.17 46.43
N TYR A 67 -2.92 29.39 45.82
CA TYR A 67 -1.91 30.30 46.34
C TYR A 67 -2.03 31.76 45.89
N GLN A 68 -3.01 32.07 45.03
CA GLN A 68 -3.26 33.40 44.45
C GLN A 68 -1.98 34.04 43.86
N ASN A 69 -1.13 33.23 43.27
CA ASN A 69 0.18 33.65 42.77
C ASN A 69 0.07 34.07 41.31
N ASN A 70 0.25 35.37 41.04
CA ASN A 70 0.16 35.94 39.69
C ASN A 70 1.18 35.33 38.73
N MET A 71 2.38 34.99 39.16
CA MET A 71 3.41 34.35 38.31
C MET A 71 2.99 32.96 37.87
N SER A 72 2.35 32.19 38.77
CA SER A 72 1.83 30.86 38.46
C SER A 72 0.69 30.92 37.44
N PHE A 73 -0.19 31.92 37.54
CA PHE A 73 -1.22 32.17 36.53
C PHE A 73 -0.61 32.51 35.17
N ALA A 74 0.35 33.46 35.14
CA ALA A 74 1.00 33.86 33.91
C ALA A 74 1.67 32.70 33.21
N LEU A 75 2.40 31.85 33.94
CA LEU A 75 3.05 30.67 33.38
C LEU A 75 2.03 29.64 32.88
N THR A 76 0.97 29.40 33.66
CA THR A 76 -0.09 28.45 33.24
C THR A 76 -0.78 28.88 31.96
N PHE A 77 -1.15 30.15 31.85
CA PHE A 77 -1.78 30.68 30.67
C PHE A 77 -0.84 30.71 29.43
N LEU A 78 0.46 31.00 29.67
CA LEU A 78 1.46 30.92 28.62
C LEU A 78 1.57 29.51 28.06
N LEU A 79 1.68 28.49 28.93
CA LEU A 79 1.78 27.10 28.50
C LEU A 79 0.46 26.59 27.90
N ALA A 80 -0.70 27.03 28.40
CA ALA A 80 -2.00 26.70 27.82
C ALA A 80 -2.14 27.31 26.41
N THR A 81 -1.70 28.54 26.21
CA THR A 81 -1.67 29.18 24.88
C THR A 81 -0.75 28.42 23.93
N LEU A 82 0.43 28.01 24.37
CA LEU A 82 1.35 27.19 23.60
C LEU A 82 0.69 25.86 23.18
N PHE A 83 -0.05 25.22 24.07
CA PHE A 83 -0.79 24.00 23.76
C PHE A 83 -1.84 24.24 22.68
N VAL A 84 -2.65 25.30 22.78
CA VAL A 84 -3.67 25.67 21.78
C VAL A 84 -3.01 25.99 20.43
N VAL A 85 -1.94 26.75 20.40
CA VAL A 85 -1.16 27.03 19.18
C VAL A 85 -0.63 25.73 18.60
N GLY A 86 -0.16 24.80 19.45
CA GLY A 86 0.26 23.46 19.04
C GLY A 86 -0.85 22.68 18.33
N VAL A 87 -2.11 22.75 18.81
CA VAL A 87 -3.26 22.12 18.13
C VAL A 87 -3.42 22.68 16.72
N LEU A 88 -3.37 24.01 16.57
CA LEU A 88 -3.53 24.67 15.26
C LEU A 88 -2.41 24.30 14.29
N HIS A 89 -1.17 24.27 14.76
CA HIS A 89 -0.03 23.88 13.93
C HIS A 89 -0.05 22.40 13.54
N THR A 90 -0.43 21.51 14.48
CA THR A 90 -0.58 20.07 14.20
C THR A 90 -1.64 19.84 13.13
N TYR A 91 -2.76 20.57 13.21
CA TYR A 91 -3.81 20.51 12.19
C TYR A 91 -3.29 21.04 10.84
N ALA A 92 -2.65 22.21 10.84
CA ALA A 92 -2.14 22.86 9.63
C ALA A 92 -1.09 22.00 8.90
N ASN A 93 -0.35 21.17 9.67
CA ASN A 93 0.68 20.29 9.13
C ASN A 93 0.14 19.16 8.24
N LEU A 94 -1.11 18.72 8.38
CA LEU A 94 -1.73 17.73 7.48
C LEU A 94 -2.71 18.35 6.49
N SER A 95 -3.23 19.53 6.80
CA SER A 95 -4.27 20.18 6.01
C SER A 95 -3.74 20.67 4.66
N GLY A 96 -4.42 20.31 3.60
CA GLY A 96 -4.09 20.71 2.22
C GLY A 96 -3.08 19.81 1.53
N LEU A 97 -2.49 18.81 2.21
CA LEU A 97 -1.62 17.82 1.60
C LEU A 97 -2.42 16.98 0.60
N THR A 98 -1.90 16.79 -0.60
CA THR A 98 -2.47 15.91 -1.61
C THR A 98 -1.62 14.66 -1.76
N ILE A 99 -2.27 13.50 -1.69
CA ILE A 99 -1.63 12.21 -1.85
C ILE A 99 -2.14 11.57 -3.14
N ARG A 100 -1.21 11.17 -4.02
CA ARG A 100 -1.51 10.51 -5.29
C ARG A 100 -0.94 9.11 -5.34
N ALA A 101 -1.74 8.20 -5.85
CA ALA A 101 -1.29 6.87 -6.25
C ALA A 101 -0.49 6.97 -7.55
N LEU A 102 0.75 6.46 -7.57
CA LEU A 102 1.58 6.46 -8.77
C LEU A 102 1.60 5.07 -9.40
N ARG A 103 2.32 4.15 -8.80
CA ARG A 103 2.60 2.84 -9.38
C ARG A 103 2.63 1.77 -8.29
N ALA A 104 2.21 0.56 -8.69
CA ALA A 104 2.43 -0.67 -7.94
C ALA A 104 3.27 -1.60 -8.82
N SER A 105 4.38 -2.08 -8.30
CA SER A 105 5.28 -2.99 -9.02
C SER A 105 4.78 -4.42 -8.89
N PRO A 106 4.79 -5.21 -9.98
CA PRO A 106 4.44 -6.60 -9.88
C PRO A 106 5.49 -7.39 -9.07
N ALA A 107 5.07 -8.48 -8.43
CA ALA A 107 5.95 -9.34 -7.64
C ALA A 107 5.51 -10.79 -7.70
N PHE A 108 6.35 -11.71 -7.20
CA PHE A 108 6.01 -13.11 -7.02
C PHE A 108 5.59 -13.39 -5.56
N PRO A 109 4.81 -14.46 -5.31
CA PRO A 109 4.44 -14.84 -3.96
C PRO A 109 5.67 -15.05 -3.07
N GLY A 110 5.64 -14.49 -1.86
CA GLY A 110 6.77 -14.51 -0.92
C GLY A 110 7.78 -13.38 -1.10
N GLN A 111 7.64 -12.55 -2.15
CA GLN A 111 8.44 -11.34 -2.35
C GLN A 111 7.71 -10.10 -1.81
N GLN A 112 8.41 -8.97 -1.84
CA GLN A 112 7.83 -7.67 -1.53
C GLN A 112 7.45 -6.94 -2.82
N SER A 113 6.22 -6.43 -2.88
CA SER A 113 5.77 -5.53 -3.93
C SER A 113 6.01 -4.09 -3.50
N GLU A 114 6.55 -3.28 -4.39
CA GLU A 114 6.78 -1.85 -4.18
C GLU A 114 5.56 -1.05 -4.64
N PHE A 115 5.09 -0.18 -3.73
CA PHE A 115 4.03 0.77 -3.99
C PHE A 115 4.59 2.19 -3.90
N SER A 116 4.47 2.94 -4.98
CA SER A 116 4.93 4.31 -5.07
C SER A 116 3.76 5.27 -4.88
N VAL A 117 3.91 6.17 -3.92
CA VAL A 117 2.92 7.20 -3.59
C VAL A 117 3.59 8.56 -3.69
N GLN A 118 2.93 9.52 -4.27
CA GLN A 118 3.40 10.90 -4.35
C GLN A 118 2.65 11.76 -3.34
N LEU A 119 3.41 12.52 -2.58
CA LEU A 119 2.92 13.57 -1.70
C LEU A 119 3.14 14.90 -2.39
N GLU A 120 2.10 15.71 -2.52
CA GLU A 120 2.14 17.04 -3.11
C GLU A 120 1.80 18.09 -2.05
N ARG A 121 2.61 19.11 -1.95
CA ARG A 121 2.43 20.24 -1.04
C ARG A 121 1.25 21.09 -1.47
N GLY A 122 0.28 21.28 -0.58
CA GLY A 122 -0.81 22.23 -0.82
C GLY A 122 -0.50 23.62 -0.32
N ARG A 123 -0.87 24.65 -1.09
CA ARG A 123 -0.81 26.07 -0.69
C ARG A 123 0.56 26.56 -0.18
N GLN A 124 1.66 26.07 -0.72
CA GLN A 124 3.03 26.48 -0.33
C GLN A 124 3.31 26.40 1.18
N ARG A 125 2.71 25.44 1.87
CA ARG A 125 2.98 25.20 3.29
C ARG A 125 3.91 24.01 3.46
N ASP A 126 4.84 24.16 4.37
CA ASP A 126 5.74 23.07 4.73
C ASP A 126 5.01 22.04 5.57
N HIS A 127 5.34 20.76 5.35
CA HIS A 127 4.81 19.63 6.08
C HIS A 127 5.97 18.85 6.69
N TYR A 128 5.90 18.64 8.00
CA TYR A 128 6.98 18.03 8.78
C TYR A 128 6.57 16.71 9.39
N SER A 129 7.53 15.80 9.52
CA SER A 129 7.36 14.52 10.23
C SER A 129 6.12 13.76 9.81
N LEU A 130 5.93 13.62 8.50
CA LEU A 130 4.86 12.81 7.93
C LEU A 130 5.27 11.35 8.00
N HIS A 131 4.51 10.54 8.68
CA HIS A 131 4.70 9.10 8.81
C HIS A 131 3.64 8.37 8.00
N LEU A 132 4.09 7.61 7.00
CA LEU A 132 3.25 6.79 6.13
C LEU A 132 3.44 5.32 6.48
N LYS A 133 2.33 4.62 6.61
CA LYS A 133 2.33 3.20 6.94
C LYS A 133 1.14 2.47 6.35
N TRP A 134 1.38 1.33 5.70
CA TRP A 134 0.37 0.31 5.51
C TRP A 134 0.48 -0.77 6.59
N PRO A 135 -0.60 -1.52 6.87
CA PRO A 135 -0.48 -2.73 7.66
C PRO A 135 0.57 -3.66 7.02
N ASP A 136 1.52 -4.14 7.82
CA ASP A 136 2.60 -5.06 7.41
C ASP A 136 3.61 -4.48 6.40
N SER A 137 3.65 -3.16 6.19
CA SER A 137 4.66 -2.49 5.36
C SER A 137 5.84 -1.95 6.17
N SER A 138 6.90 -1.59 5.44
CA SER A 138 7.93 -0.70 5.98
C SER A 138 7.35 0.68 6.29
N ASP A 139 7.77 1.29 7.39
CA ASP A 139 7.38 2.64 7.76
C ASP A 139 8.21 3.65 6.96
N ALA A 140 7.58 4.71 6.47
CA ALA A 140 8.27 5.79 5.77
C ALA A 140 8.03 7.14 6.47
N TRP A 141 9.14 7.86 6.70
CA TRP A 141 9.12 9.22 7.27
C TRP A 141 9.54 10.23 6.21
N VAL A 142 8.77 11.28 6.06
CA VAL A 142 8.96 12.27 4.99
C VAL A 142 8.75 13.67 5.53
N ASN A 143 9.56 14.61 5.05
CA ASN A 143 9.38 16.05 5.21
C ASN A 143 9.19 16.67 3.82
N LEU A 144 8.21 17.56 3.68
CA LEU A 144 8.02 18.40 2.48
C LEU A 144 8.30 19.85 2.87
N THR A 145 9.54 20.29 2.78
CA THR A 145 9.98 21.65 3.14
C THR A 145 10.43 22.44 1.91
N ASP A 146 11.30 21.85 1.11
CA ASP A 146 11.92 22.55 -0.02
C ASP A 146 11.39 22.09 -1.39
N GLN A 147 10.64 21.01 -1.43
CA GLN A 147 10.12 20.39 -2.64
C GLN A 147 8.60 20.45 -2.64
N ASP A 148 8.01 20.78 -3.80
CA ASP A 148 6.55 20.79 -3.95
C ASP A 148 5.96 19.38 -3.98
N MET A 149 6.78 18.37 -4.31
CA MET A 149 6.37 16.98 -4.36
C MET A 149 7.50 16.03 -3.96
N VAL A 150 7.16 14.96 -3.26
CA VAL A 150 8.07 13.89 -2.86
C VAL A 150 7.42 12.54 -3.18
N GLN A 151 8.20 11.64 -3.76
CA GLN A 151 7.77 10.26 -3.97
C GLN A 151 8.25 9.38 -2.82
N VAL A 152 7.36 8.52 -2.35
CA VAL A 152 7.61 7.59 -1.26
C VAL A 152 7.38 6.17 -1.76
N HIS A 153 8.33 5.31 -1.51
CA HIS A 153 8.30 3.90 -1.87
C HIS A 153 8.06 3.06 -0.62
N LEU A 154 6.98 2.30 -0.62
CA LEU A 154 6.58 1.43 0.48
C LEU A 154 6.56 0.00 -0.02
N HIS A 155 7.12 -0.91 0.77
CA HIS A 155 7.24 -2.32 0.41
C HIS A 155 6.29 -3.17 1.27
N LEU A 156 5.46 -3.97 0.61
CA LEU A 156 4.53 -4.88 1.27
C LEU A 156 4.79 -6.32 0.84
N PRO A 157 4.79 -7.27 1.79
CA PRO A 157 4.89 -8.68 1.47
C PRO A 157 3.61 -9.16 0.77
N VAL A 158 3.75 -9.89 -0.33
CA VAL A 158 2.65 -10.47 -1.09
C VAL A 158 2.69 -11.99 -0.98
N GLY A 159 1.57 -12.60 -0.59
CA GLY A 159 1.52 -14.04 -0.30
C GLY A 159 0.80 -14.88 -1.35
N GLN A 160 -0.13 -14.33 -2.11
CA GLN A 160 -0.98 -15.08 -3.04
C GLN A 160 -0.97 -14.44 -4.41
N ARG A 161 -1.01 -15.27 -5.46
CA ARG A 161 -1.13 -14.83 -6.85
C ARG A 161 -2.47 -14.13 -7.12
N GLY A 162 -2.47 -13.18 -8.04
CA GLY A 162 -3.65 -12.42 -8.46
C GLY A 162 -3.50 -10.92 -8.19
N TRP A 163 -4.62 -10.21 -8.15
CA TRP A 163 -4.63 -8.79 -7.83
C TRP A 163 -4.53 -8.57 -6.33
N PHE A 164 -3.49 -7.87 -5.92
CA PHE A 164 -3.25 -7.50 -4.52
C PHE A 164 -3.48 -6.02 -4.31
N SER A 165 -4.41 -5.68 -3.41
CA SER A 165 -4.65 -4.30 -2.95
C SER A 165 -4.08 -4.13 -1.55
N PRO A 166 -3.23 -3.11 -1.31
CA PRO A 166 -2.60 -2.87 -0.01
C PRO A 166 -3.60 -2.38 1.05
N GLY A 167 -4.81 -2.00 0.64
CA GLY A 167 -5.80 -1.43 1.52
C GLY A 167 -5.49 0.02 1.89
N ARG A 168 -5.82 0.42 3.12
CA ARG A 168 -5.73 1.82 3.55
C ARG A 168 -4.35 2.19 4.04
N LEU A 169 -3.87 3.31 3.53
CA LEU A 169 -2.67 3.99 3.99
C LEU A 169 -3.01 4.80 5.25
N LEU A 170 -2.26 4.59 6.32
CA LEU A 170 -2.24 5.46 7.48
C LEU A 170 -1.23 6.57 7.23
N LEU A 171 -1.66 7.79 7.34
CA LEU A 171 -0.79 8.96 7.38
C LEU A 171 -0.95 9.63 8.74
N GLU A 172 0.15 9.84 9.43
CA GLU A 172 0.14 10.48 10.75
C GLU A 172 1.29 11.48 10.91
N SER A 173 1.12 12.42 11.81
CA SER A 173 2.18 13.33 12.25
C SER A 173 2.00 13.71 13.70
N THR A 174 3.11 13.96 14.38
CA THR A 174 3.15 14.45 15.77
C THR A 174 3.80 15.83 15.90
N TYR A 175 4.08 16.46 14.76
CA TYR A 175 4.65 17.80 14.72
C TYR A 175 3.66 18.86 15.24
N PRO A 176 4.11 19.95 15.96
CA PRO A 176 5.49 20.30 16.23
C PRO A 176 6.04 19.74 17.55
N LEU A 177 5.24 19.62 18.59
CA LEU A 177 5.70 19.38 19.97
C LEU A 177 5.58 17.92 20.41
N GLY A 178 5.05 17.04 19.60
CA GLY A 178 4.76 15.65 20.01
C GLY A 178 3.61 15.52 21.03
N LEU A 179 3.00 16.62 21.44
CA LEU A 179 1.89 16.64 22.39
C LEU A 179 0.59 16.11 21.77
N LEU A 180 0.45 16.30 20.47
CA LEU A 180 -0.73 15.93 19.70
C LEU A 180 -0.32 14.99 18.57
N ARG A 181 -1.18 14.02 18.30
CA ARG A 181 -1.07 13.14 17.15
C ARG A 181 -2.23 13.45 16.22
N CYS A 182 -1.93 13.86 15.00
CA CYS A 182 -2.92 13.95 13.96
C CYS A 182 -2.72 12.80 12.99
N TRP A 183 -3.83 12.22 12.52
CA TRP A 183 -3.80 11.07 11.65
C TRP A 183 -5.02 11.01 10.74
N THR A 184 -4.85 10.32 9.62
CA THR A 184 -5.92 10.05 8.66
C THR A 184 -5.73 8.69 8.01
N TRP A 185 -6.84 8.11 7.56
CA TRP A 185 -6.82 6.92 6.71
C TRP A 185 -7.15 7.34 5.27
N ILE A 186 -6.39 6.81 4.32
CA ILE A 186 -6.54 7.12 2.90
C ILE A 186 -6.65 5.79 2.16
N ASP A 187 -7.66 5.67 1.32
CA ASP A 187 -7.81 4.54 0.41
C ASP A 187 -7.34 4.98 -0.98
N LEU A 188 -6.18 4.48 -1.38
CA LEU A 188 -5.62 4.74 -2.69
C LEU A 188 -6.00 3.58 -3.60
N ASP A 189 -6.50 3.91 -4.81
CA ASP A 189 -6.83 2.93 -5.83
C ASP A 189 -5.53 2.38 -6.46
N LEU A 190 -4.80 1.57 -5.68
CA LEU A 190 -3.57 0.90 -6.06
C LEU A 190 -3.75 -0.61 -5.99
N CYS A 191 -3.40 -1.28 -7.10
CA CYS A 191 -3.38 -2.73 -7.18
C CYS A 191 -2.07 -3.19 -7.81
N ALA A 192 -1.41 -4.16 -7.18
CA ALA A 192 -0.26 -4.86 -7.74
C ALA A 192 -0.69 -6.20 -8.33
N MET A 193 -0.06 -6.59 -9.44
CA MET A 193 -0.23 -7.92 -9.98
C MET A 193 0.81 -8.85 -9.37
N VAL A 194 0.34 -9.94 -8.75
CA VAL A 194 1.20 -10.99 -8.21
C VAL A 194 1.17 -12.18 -9.18
N TYR A 195 2.32 -12.43 -9.80
CA TYR A 195 2.47 -13.52 -10.78
C TYR A 195 2.46 -14.90 -10.10
N PRO A 196 2.13 -15.97 -10.83
CA PRO A 196 2.38 -17.32 -10.35
C PRO A 196 3.86 -17.53 -10.06
N GLN A 197 4.17 -18.26 -8.99
CA GLN A 197 5.54 -18.62 -8.67
C GLN A 197 6.11 -19.52 -9.78
N PRO A 198 7.25 -19.16 -10.40
CA PRO A 198 7.89 -20.05 -11.35
C PRO A 198 8.35 -21.31 -10.63
N LEU A 199 7.93 -22.46 -11.13
CA LEU A 199 8.45 -23.74 -10.70
C LEU A 199 9.70 -24.05 -11.53
N ALA A 200 10.76 -24.50 -10.86
CA ALA A 200 11.91 -25.05 -11.58
C ALA A 200 11.40 -26.23 -12.40
N CYS A 201 11.39 -26.08 -13.74
CA CYS A 201 11.15 -27.22 -14.61
C CYS A 201 12.38 -28.16 -14.49
N PRO A 202 12.19 -29.44 -14.25
CA PRO A 202 13.28 -30.37 -14.51
C PRO A 202 13.70 -30.17 -15.97
N GLU A 203 14.99 -30.26 -16.23
CA GLU A 203 15.53 -30.12 -17.60
C GLU A 203 14.60 -30.90 -18.54
N LEU A 204 14.05 -30.19 -19.53
CA LEU A 204 13.34 -30.86 -20.61
C LEU A 204 14.29 -31.95 -21.08
N PRO A 205 13.86 -33.23 -21.16
CA PRO A 205 14.70 -34.26 -21.72
C PRO A 205 15.20 -33.72 -23.03
N GLY A 206 16.50 -33.47 -23.10
CA GLY A 206 17.12 -32.85 -24.26
C GLY A 206 16.67 -33.71 -25.45
N LEU A 207 16.00 -33.08 -26.41
CA LEU A 207 15.90 -33.68 -27.73
C LEU A 207 17.36 -33.88 -28.14
N ALA A 208 17.85 -35.11 -27.88
CA ALA A 208 19.21 -35.49 -28.31
C ALA A 208 19.24 -35.41 -29.83
N THR A 209 19.54 -34.22 -30.30
CA THR A 209 19.93 -33.98 -31.68
C THR A 209 21.45 -34.21 -31.86
N ASP A 210 21.92 -35.32 -31.28
CA ASP A 210 23.23 -35.87 -31.59
C ASP A 210 23.05 -37.01 -32.64
N GLN A 211 22.38 -36.68 -33.74
CA GLN A 211 22.53 -37.45 -34.96
C GLN A 211 23.24 -36.57 -35.99
N PRO A 212 24.46 -36.94 -36.38
CA PRO A 212 25.25 -36.23 -37.40
C PRO A 212 24.65 -36.31 -38.80
N ASP A 213 23.63 -37.09 -39.00
CA ASP A 213 22.91 -37.23 -40.28
C ASP A 213 21.49 -36.64 -40.13
N GLY A 214 21.23 -35.52 -40.79
CA GLY A 214 20.03 -34.69 -40.76
C GLY A 214 18.72 -35.39 -41.13
N ALA A 215 18.38 -36.49 -40.45
CA ALA A 215 17.06 -37.11 -40.51
C ALA A 215 16.13 -36.37 -39.55
N ALA A 216 15.30 -35.48 -40.09
CA ALA A 216 14.19 -34.87 -39.35
C ALA A 216 13.27 -35.95 -38.81
N ILE A 217 13.21 -36.09 -37.46
CA ILE A 217 12.22 -36.95 -36.81
C ILE A 217 10.92 -36.18 -36.86
N PRO A 218 9.86 -36.68 -37.54
CA PRO A 218 8.56 -36.02 -37.51
C PRO A 218 7.96 -36.15 -36.10
N ILE A 219 7.98 -35.08 -35.31
CA ILE A 219 7.26 -35.00 -34.06
C ILE A 219 5.79 -34.83 -34.42
N ALA A 220 5.01 -35.90 -34.28
CA ALA A 220 3.56 -35.82 -34.42
C ALA A 220 2.99 -34.92 -33.31
N GLY A 221 2.47 -33.73 -33.69
CA GLY A 221 1.78 -32.83 -32.78
C GLY A 221 2.43 -31.44 -32.53
N SER A 222 3.48 -31.10 -33.27
CA SER A 222 3.98 -29.71 -33.28
C SER A 222 3.18 -28.91 -34.32
N ASP A 223 2.57 -27.79 -33.87
CA ASP A 223 1.88 -26.84 -34.77
C ASP A 223 2.87 -26.01 -35.60
N ASP A 224 4.18 -26.22 -35.45
CA ASP A 224 5.20 -25.53 -36.20
C ASP A 224 5.38 -26.16 -37.60
N PHE A 225 5.31 -25.28 -38.60
CA PHE A 225 5.51 -25.63 -39.97
C PHE A 225 7.00 -25.89 -40.30
N TYR A 226 7.38 -27.15 -40.51
CA TYR A 226 8.76 -27.54 -40.80
C TYR A 226 9.14 -27.51 -42.27
N GLY A 227 8.18 -27.54 -43.18
CA GLY A 227 8.42 -27.55 -44.60
C GLY A 227 7.38 -28.36 -45.40
N PHE A 228 7.51 -28.32 -46.70
CA PHE A 228 6.70 -29.15 -47.59
C PHE A 228 7.46 -30.44 -47.92
N ARG A 229 6.74 -31.55 -47.99
CA ARG A 229 7.23 -32.82 -48.49
C ARG A 229 6.44 -33.20 -49.75
N ASP A 230 7.02 -34.05 -50.58
CA ASP A 230 6.34 -34.57 -51.78
C ASP A 230 5.12 -35.42 -51.38
N TYR A 231 4.07 -35.28 -52.19
CA TYR A 231 2.83 -36.04 -52.03
C TYR A 231 3.07 -37.54 -52.19
N ARG A 232 2.49 -38.35 -51.31
CA ARG A 232 2.46 -39.82 -51.39
C ARG A 232 1.03 -40.29 -51.51
N GLU A 233 0.82 -41.39 -52.25
CA GLU A 233 -0.51 -42.03 -52.34
C GLU A 233 -1.02 -42.42 -50.99
N GLY A 234 -2.21 -41.89 -50.63
CA GLY A 234 -2.82 -42.05 -49.32
C GLY A 234 -2.78 -40.81 -48.41
N ASP A 235 -2.06 -39.77 -48.78
CA ASP A 235 -2.08 -38.50 -48.04
C ASP A 235 -3.42 -37.75 -48.24
N SER A 236 -3.89 -37.09 -47.18
CA SER A 236 -5.12 -36.31 -47.27
C SER A 236 -4.98 -35.14 -48.22
N LEU A 237 -5.91 -35.02 -49.20
CA LEU A 237 -5.95 -33.93 -50.15
C LEU A 237 -6.08 -32.53 -49.50
N ARG A 238 -6.49 -32.46 -48.21
CA ARG A 238 -6.53 -31.22 -47.44
C ARG A 238 -5.16 -30.67 -47.07
N GLN A 239 -4.13 -31.50 -47.08
CA GLN A 239 -2.77 -31.13 -46.68
C GLN A 239 -1.92 -30.74 -47.89
N ILE A 240 -2.44 -30.82 -49.10
CA ILE A 240 -1.74 -30.40 -50.32
C ILE A 240 -1.65 -28.87 -50.35
N HIS A 241 -0.43 -28.37 -50.58
CA HIS A 241 -0.19 -26.94 -50.78
C HIS A 241 -0.51 -26.56 -52.23
N TRP A 242 -1.80 -26.44 -52.56
CA TRP A 242 -2.30 -26.16 -53.88
C TRP A 242 -1.66 -24.97 -54.59
N LYS A 243 -1.28 -23.93 -53.84
CA LYS A 243 -0.61 -22.74 -54.37
C LYS A 243 0.81 -23.05 -54.87
N GLY A 244 1.53 -23.95 -54.23
CA GLY A 244 2.86 -24.41 -54.65
C GLY A 244 2.75 -25.30 -55.89
N LEU A 245 1.81 -26.25 -55.90
CA LEU A 245 1.54 -27.15 -57.03
C LEU A 245 1.17 -26.34 -58.29
N ALA A 246 0.34 -25.32 -58.19
CA ALA A 246 -0.06 -24.44 -59.27
C ALA A 246 1.10 -23.62 -59.85
N ARG A 247 2.21 -23.45 -59.11
CA ARG A 247 3.42 -22.74 -59.54
C ARG A 247 4.53 -23.68 -60.02
N GLY A 248 4.26 -24.99 -60.13
CA GLY A 248 5.27 -25.97 -60.56
C GLY A 248 6.38 -26.22 -59.52
N GLN A 249 6.15 -25.92 -58.27
CA GLN A 249 7.07 -26.18 -57.16
C GLN A 249 6.59 -27.40 -56.35
N GLY A 250 6.29 -28.49 -57.06
CA GLY A 250 5.91 -29.76 -56.43
C GLY A 250 7.00 -30.77 -56.47
#